data_1cc88a62121a99b60417190bd7b0463e
#
_entry.id   1cc88a62121a99b60417190bd7b0463e
#
_cell.length_a   1.000
_cell.length_b   1.000
_cell.length_c   1.000
_cell.angle_alpha   90.00
_cell.angle_beta   90.00
_cell.angle_gamma   90.00
#
_symmetry.space_group_name_H-M   'P 1'
#
loop_
_entity.id
_entity.type
_entity.pdbx_description
1 polymer ?
#
loop_
_entity_poly.entity_id
_entity_poly.type
_entity_poly.pdbx_seq_one_letter_code
_entity_poly.pdbx_strand_id
1 'polypeptide(L)'
;MQGQQKESTFIDANYFYGSILRHNKDIEHLIKGHPKGFILGYNVKTFGSERWQEAYNYPDFGVSMVYQNPQNDVLGSTISIHGHYNFYFLKRNLFLRIATGIAYAENPYDIDTNPNNNAYGTHLLGSSYFMLGYNKPTIFKGFGLKAGLSLIHYSNSSVKSPNSSANTFAATLGVTYQIDADTQPS
;
A
#
# COMPACT_ATOMS: atom_id res chain seq x y z
N MET A 1 -25.15 -25.70 17.57
CA MET A 1 -23.77 -25.29 17.86
C MET A 1 -23.25 -24.64 16.60
N GLN A 2 -23.19 -23.31 16.55
CA GLN A 2 -22.47 -22.60 15.48
C GLN A 2 -20.99 -22.85 15.73
N GLY A 3 -20.36 -23.65 14.86
CA GLY A 3 -18.92 -23.79 14.88
C GLY A 3 -18.28 -22.42 14.69
N GLN A 4 -17.45 -21.97 15.61
CA GLN A 4 -16.62 -20.78 15.44
C GLN A 4 -15.85 -20.95 14.14
N GLN A 5 -16.21 -20.20 13.12
CA GLN A 5 -15.46 -20.15 11.88
C GLN A 5 -14.08 -19.55 12.24
N LYS A 6 -13.03 -20.37 12.13
CA LYS A 6 -11.67 -20.00 12.50
C LYS A 6 -11.23 -18.84 11.62
N GLU A 7 -10.81 -17.74 12.22
CA GLU A 7 -10.22 -16.61 11.48
C GLU A 7 -9.10 -17.14 10.57
N SER A 8 -9.15 -16.79 9.31
CA SER A 8 -8.15 -17.18 8.32
C SER A 8 -7.31 -15.97 7.98
N THR A 9 -6.01 -16.10 8.12
CA THR A 9 -5.04 -15.01 7.96
C THR A 9 -4.04 -15.32 6.86
N PHE A 10 -3.58 -14.28 6.17
CA PHE A 10 -2.50 -14.39 5.21
C PHE A 10 -1.61 -13.15 5.23
N ILE A 11 -0.37 -13.34 4.83
CA ILE A 11 0.57 -12.25 4.59
C ILE A 11 0.79 -12.06 3.10
N ASP A 12 1.13 -10.85 2.70
CA ASP A 12 1.59 -10.56 1.35
C ASP A 12 2.84 -9.67 1.35
N ALA A 13 3.70 -9.90 0.37
CA ALA A 13 4.88 -9.10 0.12
C ALA A 13 4.90 -8.74 -1.36
N ASN A 14 4.89 -7.44 -1.65
CA ASN A 14 4.84 -6.92 -3.01
C ASN A 14 6.03 -5.99 -3.23
N TYR A 15 6.76 -6.19 -4.32
CA TYR A 15 7.71 -5.23 -4.85
C TYR A 15 6.98 -4.31 -5.83
N PHE A 16 7.33 -3.02 -5.83
CA PHE A 16 6.82 -2.08 -6.80
C PHE A 16 7.94 -1.27 -7.46
N TYR A 17 7.67 -0.85 -8.69
CA TYR A 17 8.53 0.01 -9.49
C TYR A 17 7.66 0.95 -10.32
N GLY A 18 7.96 2.26 -10.33
CA GLY A 18 7.07 3.21 -10.95
C GLY A 18 7.67 4.57 -11.24
N SER A 19 6.79 5.57 -11.27
CA SER A 19 7.16 6.97 -11.54
C SER A 19 6.36 7.91 -10.65
N ILE A 20 6.96 9.04 -10.28
CA ILE A 20 6.24 10.14 -9.64
C ILE A 20 5.36 10.80 -10.70
N LEU A 21 4.06 10.95 -10.40
CA LEU A 21 3.11 11.63 -11.27
C LEU A 21 3.29 13.14 -11.17
N ARG A 22 3.45 13.79 -12.32
CA ARG A 22 3.42 15.24 -12.41
C ARG A 22 1.97 15.72 -12.30
N HIS A 23 1.54 16.09 -11.12
CA HIS A 23 0.20 16.65 -10.87
C HIS A 23 0.20 18.17 -10.70
N ASN A 24 1.39 18.79 -10.53
CA ASN A 24 1.58 20.23 -10.63
C ASN A 24 3.00 20.56 -11.17
N LYS A 25 3.25 21.84 -11.50
CA LYS A 25 4.55 22.29 -12.03
C LYS A 25 5.64 22.35 -10.96
N ASP A 26 5.26 22.55 -9.72
CA ASP A 26 6.20 22.80 -8.62
C ASP A 26 7.03 21.56 -8.25
N ILE A 27 6.55 20.36 -8.56
CA ILE A 27 7.27 19.11 -8.32
C ILE A 27 8.03 18.57 -9.53
N GLU A 28 8.01 19.23 -10.66
CA GLU A 28 8.61 18.72 -11.90
C GLU A 28 10.10 18.41 -11.74
N HIS A 29 10.83 19.27 -11.02
CA HIS A 29 12.24 19.11 -10.73
C HIS A 29 12.55 17.93 -9.79
N LEU A 30 11.54 17.40 -9.10
CA LEU A 30 11.64 16.20 -8.23
C LEU A 30 11.44 14.88 -8.99
N ILE A 31 10.98 14.93 -10.24
CA ILE A 31 10.74 13.74 -11.07
C ILE A 31 12.06 13.37 -11.77
N LYS A 32 13.00 12.75 -11.03
CA LYS A 32 14.33 12.43 -11.54
C LYS A 32 14.59 10.93 -11.68
N GLY A 33 13.95 10.14 -10.83
CA GLY A 33 14.17 8.70 -10.75
C GLY A 33 12.89 7.89 -10.86
N HIS A 34 13.05 6.59 -10.75
CA HIS A 34 11.93 5.66 -10.71
C HIS A 34 11.75 5.13 -9.28
N PRO A 35 10.72 5.59 -8.54
CA PRO A 35 10.43 5.06 -7.22
C PRO A 35 10.30 3.55 -7.22
N LYS A 36 10.91 2.92 -6.24
CA LYS A 36 10.82 1.49 -5.99
C LYS A 36 10.72 1.20 -4.50
N GLY A 37 10.19 0.03 -4.16
CA GLY A 37 10.04 -0.34 -2.77
C GLY A 37 9.25 -1.60 -2.56
N PHE A 38 8.79 -1.78 -1.31
CA PHE A 38 8.05 -2.95 -0.89
C PHE A 38 6.78 -2.55 -0.13
N ILE A 39 5.73 -3.35 -0.31
CA ILE A 39 4.50 -3.30 0.47
C ILE A 39 4.35 -4.66 1.16
N LEU A 40 4.42 -4.69 2.48
CA LEU A 40 4.19 -5.87 3.30
C LEU A 40 2.82 -5.76 3.95
N GLY A 41 1.99 -6.78 3.86
CA GLY A 41 0.63 -6.80 4.39
C GLY A 41 0.35 -8.01 5.27
N TYR A 42 -0.33 -7.76 6.39
CA TYR A 42 -0.98 -8.78 7.20
C TYR A 42 -2.49 -8.62 7.04
N ASN A 43 -3.19 -9.68 6.70
CA ASN A 43 -4.59 -9.64 6.29
C ASN A 43 -5.41 -10.68 7.06
N VAL A 44 -6.62 -10.28 7.46
CA VAL A 44 -7.63 -11.11 8.10
C VAL A 44 -8.81 -11.23 7.15
N LYS A 45 -9.21 -12.47 6.82
CA LYS A 45 -10.37 -12.74 5.96
C LYS A 45 -11.66 -12.60 6.76
N THR A 46 -12.70 -12.07 6.14
CA THR A 46 -14.04 -12.05 6.70
C THR A 46 -14.89 -13.20 6.13
N PHE A 47 -15.85 -13.68 6.93
CA PHE A 47 -16.65 -14.86 6.61
C PHE A 47 -18.17 -14.65 6.79
N GLY A 48 -18.64 -13.39 6.90
CA GLY A 48 -20.05 -13.07 7.02
C GLY A 48 -20.59 -13.11 8.46
N SER A 49 -19.73 -12.93 9.46
CA SER A 49 -20.17 -12.73 10.85
C SER A 49 -20.98 -11.44 11.03
N GLU A 50 -20.76 -10.46 10.16
CA GLU A 50 -21.43 -9.18 10.16
C GLU A 50 -22.07 -8.89 8.79
N ARG A 51 -23.26 -8.25 8.77
CA ARG A 51 -24.01 -7.97 7.52
C ARG A 51 -23.21 -7.18 6.46
N TRP A 52 -22.31 -6.28 6.89
CA TRP A 52 -21.49 -5.53 5.97
C TRP A 52 -20.49 -6.40 5.20
N GLN A 53 -20.01 -7.50 5.80
CA GLN A 53 -19.07 -8.42 5.15
C GLN A 53 -19.73 -9.07 3.92
N GLU A 54 -20.97 -9.51 4.04
CA GLU A 54 -21.74 -10.05 2.91
C GLU A 54 -22.04 -8.96 1.87
N ALA A 55 -22.48 -7.77 2.32
CA ALA A 55 -22.82 -6.66 1.44
C ALA A 55 -21.65 -6.20 0.55
N TYR A 56 -20.41 -6.31 1.04
CA TYR A 56 -19.20 -5.94 0.31
C TYR A 56 -18.40 -7.14 -0.22
N ASN A 57 -19.07 -8.28 -0.39
CA ASN A 57 -18.47 -9.50 -0.95
C ASN A 57 -17.25 -10.01 -0.18
N TYR A 58 -17.38 -10.08 1.15
CA TYR A 58 -16.38 -10.61 2.10
C TYR A 58 -15.00 -9.97 1.92
N PRO A 59 -14.85 -8.66 2.15
CA PRO A 59 -13.57 -7.98 2.06
C PRO A 59 -12.63 -8.47 3.16
N ASP A 60 -11.34 -8.53 2.87
CA ASP A 60 -10.34 -8.71 3.92
C ASP A 60 -9.94 -7.35 4.47
N PHE A 61 -9.52 -7.30 5.73
CA PHE A 61 -8.96 -6.10 6.34
C PHE A 61 -7.61 -6.43 6.97
N GLY A 62 -6.82 -5.40 7.22
CA GLY A 62 -5.50 -5.63 7.80
C GLY A 62 -4.65 -4.39 7.97
N VAL A 63 -3.37 -4.65 8.20
CA VAL A 63 -2.35 -3.61 8.32
C VAL A 63 -1.26 -3.83 7.28
N SER A 64 -0.66 -2.75 6.80
CA SER A 64 0.45 -2.84 5.86
C SER A 64 1.53 -1.81 6.16
N MET A 65 2.76 -2.18 5.85
CA MET A 65 3.93 -1.32 5.88
C MET A 65 4.42 -1.10 4.44
N VAL A 66 4.74 0.14 4.10
CA VAL A 66 5.33 0.51 2.81
C VAL A 66 6.69 1.15 3.06
N TYR A 67 7.71 0.65 2.37
CA TYR A 67 8.99 1.33 2.20
C TYR A 67 9.11 1.78 0.75
N GLN A 68 9.39 3.06 0.53
CA GLN A 68 9.62 3.64 -0.79
C GLN A 68 10.94 4.39 -0.84
N ASN A 69 11.77 4.05 -1.82
CA ASN A 69 12.90 4.86 -2.23
C ASN A 69 12.55 5.55 -3.56
N PRO A 70 12.41 6.89 -3.59
CA PRO A 70 12.05 7.64 -4.79
C PRO A 70 13.18 7.74 -5.82
N GLN A 71 14.37 7.23 -5.51
CA GLN A 71 15.59 7.39 -6.30
C GLN A 71 15.92 8.88 -6.51
N ASN A 72 15.70 9.68 -5.47
CA ASN A 72 15.91 11.12 -5.46
C ASN A 72 16.28 11.57 -4.04
N ASP A 73 17.49 12.07 -3.86
CA ASP A 73 18.06 12.47 -2.57
C ASP A 73 17.30 13.67 -1.95
N VAL A 74 16.67 14.53 -2.77
CA VAL A 74 15.88 15.65 -2.27
C VAL A 74 14.63 15.15 -1.53
N LEU A 75 13.98 14.11 -2.02
CA LEU A 75 12.80 13.53 -1.35
C LEU A 75 13.20 12.60 -0.19
N GLY A 76 14.34 11.90 -0.30
CA GLY A 76 14.73 10.84 0.62
C GLY A 76 13.76 9.65 0.60
N SER A 77 14.05 8.64 1.38
CA SER A 77 13.17 7.48 1.52
C SER A 77 11.99 7.79 2.42
N THR A 78 10.91 7.03 2.25
CA THR A 78 9.73 7.08 3.13
C THR A 78 9.42 5.69 3.66
N ILE A 79 8.98 5.63 4.92
CA ILE A 79 8.39 4.44 5.53
C ILE A 79 7.00 4.80 6.05
N SER A 80 6.02 3.93 5.85
CA SER A 80 4.64 4.21 6.26
C SER A 80 3.91 2.97 6.76
N ILE A 81 2.93 3.20 7.64
CA ILE A 81 2.06 2.17 8.20
C ILE A 81 0.63 2.56 7.90
N HIS A 82 -0.17 1.59 7.46
CA HIS A 82 -1.54 1.80 7.01
C HIS A 82 -2.48 0.74 7.57
N GLY A 83 -3.72 1.14 7.88
CA GLY A 83 -4.85 0.23 7.89
C GLY A 83 -5.39 0.07 6.47
N HIS A 84 -5.82 -1.12 6.09
CA HIS A 84 -6.33 -1.34 4.74
C HIS A 84 -7.50 -2.31 4.68
N TYR A 85 -8.28 -2.18 3.58
CA TYR A 85 -9.28 -3.15 3.15
C TYR A 85 -8.94 -3.66 1.75
N ASN A 86 -9.17 -4.97 1.51
CA ASN A 86 -9.13 -5.58 0.18
C ASN A 86 -10.55 -5.95 -0.24
N PHE A 87 -11.04 -5.33 -1.29
CA PHE A 87 -12.30 -5.67 -1.95
C PHE A 87 -12.02 -6.60 -3.12
N TYR A 88 -12.88 -7.60 -3.33
CA TYR A 88 -12.66 -8.62 -4.32
C TYR A 88 -13.79 -8.68 -5.35
N PHE A 89 -13.40 -8.95 -6.59
CA PHE A 89 -14.28 -9.09 -7.74
C PHE A 89 -13.89 -10.35 -8.53
N LEU A 90 -14.73 -10.76 -9.48
CA LEU A 90 -14.46 -11.87 -10.40
C LEU A 90 -13.99 -13.13 -9.67
N LYS A 91 -14.78 -13.62 -8.71
CA LYS A 91 -14.46 -14.80 -7.89
C LYS A 91 -13.11 -14.66 -7.14
N ARG A 92 -12.84 -13.46 -6.61
CA ARG A 92 -11.64 -13.09 -5.87
C ARG A 92 -10.33 -13.06 -6.70
N ASN A 93 -10.43 -13.15 -8.04
CA ASN A 93 -9.25 -13.02 -8.91
C ASN A 93 -8.82 -11.57 -9.14
N LEU A 94 -9.74 -10.63 -9.08
CA LEU A 94 -9.45 -9.19 -9.11
C LEU A 94 -9.61 -8.61 -7.71
N PHE A 95 -8.66 -7.79 -7.28
CA PHE A 95 -8.74 -7.11 -5.97
C PHE A 95 -8.48 -5.61 -6.10
N LEU A 96 -9.13 -4.86 -5.22
CA LEU A 96 -8.83 -3.45 -4.96
C LEU A 96 -8.47 -3.30 -3.48
N ARG A 97 -7.23 -2.93 -3.18
CA ARG A 97 -6.82 -2.51 -1.83
C ARG A 97 -6.95 -1.00 -1.71
N ILE A 98 -7.56 -0.56 -0.62
CA ILE A 98 -7.63 0.84 -0.20
C ILE A 98 -6.96 0.92 1.17
N ALA A 99 -5.98 1.80 1.30
CA ALA A 99 -5.18 1.93 2.51
C ALA A 99 -4.98 3.40 2.90
N THR A 100 -5.02 3.66 4.19
CA THR A 100 -4.72 4.98 4.76
C THR A 100 -3.92 4.85 6.04
N GLY A 101 -3.06 5.84 6.31
CA GLY A 101 -2.17 5.79 7.46
C GLY A 101 -1.25 6.99 7.55
N ILE A 102 -0.12 6.77 8.19
CA ILE A 102 0.92 7.76 8.43
C ILE A 102 2.25 7.31 7.84
N ALA A 103 3.08 8.27 7.47
CA ALA A 103 4.41 8.04 6.95
C ALA A 103 5.45 8.91 7.65
N TYR A 104 6.69 8.46 7.63
CA TYR A 104 7.88 9.21 7.97
C TYR A 104 8.71 9.44 6.71
N ALA A 105 9.00 10.70 6.38
CA ALA A 105 9.89 11.09 5.30
C ALA A 105 11.26 11.42 5.86
N GLU A 106 12.30 10.89 5.23
CA GLU A 106 13.69 11.08 5.65
C GLU A 106 14.14 12.53 5.47
N ASN A 107 13.84 13.13 4.32
CA ASN A 107 14.36 14.45 3.91
C ASN A 107 13.23 15.46 3.63
N PRO A 108 12.55 16.03 4.64
CA PRO A 108 11.58 17.11 4.41
C PRO A 108 12.28 18.39 3.96
N TYR A 109 11.49 19.39 3.57
CA TYR A 109 11.98 20.74 3.28
C TYR A 109 12.69 21.33 4.51
N ASP A 110 13.86 21.86 4.25
CA ASP A 110 14.60 22.70 5.18
C ASP A 110 15.29 23.81 4.38
N ILE A 111 15.21 25.05 4.85
CA ILE A 111 15.67 26.21 4.10
C ILE A 111 17.19 26.23 3.88
N ASP A 112 17.93 25.63 4.79
CA ASP A 112 19.40 25.62 4.78
C ASP A 112 19.95 24.36 4.12
N THR A 113 19.34 23.19 4.38
CA THR A 113 19.90 21.89 4.00
C THR A 113 19.16 21.21 2.86
N ASN A 114 17.87 21.49 2.66
CA ASN A 114 17.02 20.88 1.60
C ASN A 114 15.97 21.82 1.02
N PRO A 115 16.36 23.01 0.50
CA PRO A 115 15.42 24.02 0.00
C PRO A 115 14.66 23.59 -1.27
N ASN A 116 15.11 22.54 -1.94
CA ASN A 116 14.50 22.06 -3.18
C ASN A 116 13.33 21.09 -2.96
N ASN A 117 13.04 20.67 -1.72
CA ASN A 117 11.92 19.77 -1.47
C ASN A 117 10.60 20.54 -1.37
N ASN A 118 9.89 20.67 -2.47
CA ASN A 118 8.56 21.29 -2.49
C ASN A 118 7.43 20.31 -2.11
N ALA A 119 7.73 19.02 -1.96
CA ALA A 119 6.70 18.01 -1.70
C ALA A 119 6.25 17.98 -0.24
N TYR A 120 7.19 18.03 0.70
CA TYR A 120 6.91 17.84 2.12
C TYR A 120 7.60 18.89 3.00
N GLY A 121 6.83 19.58 3.85
CA GLY A 121 7.34 20.51 4.85
C GLY A 121 7.67 19.88 6.21
N THR A 122 7.39 18.59 6.41
CA THR A 122 7.55 17.88 7.69
C THR A 122 8.00 16.43 7.48
N HIS A 123 8.62 15.84 8.51
CA HIS A 123 8.94 14.41 8.51
C HIS A 123 7.68 13.54 8.61
N LEU A 124 6.70 13.96 9.42
CA LEU A 124 5.45 13.20 9.58
C LEU A 124 4.46 13.60 8.48
N LEU A 125 3.97 12.60 7.75
CA LEU A 125 3.07 12.76 6.63
C LEU A 125 1.81 11.92 6.83
N GLY A 126 0.70 12.37 6.25
CA GLY A 126 -0.42 11.49 5.90
C GLY A 126 -0.04 10.67 4.67
N SER A 127 -0.48 9.43 4.64
CA SER A 127 -0.24 8.53 3.52
C SER A 127 -1.49 7.73 3.18
N SER A 128 -1.71 7.52 1.88
CA SER A 128 -2.72 6.60 1.39
C SER A 128 -2.21 5.88 0.16
N TYR A 129 -2.70 4.66 -0.08
CA TYR A 129 -2.46 4.01 -1.35
C TYR A 129 -3.65 3.18 -1.81
N PHE A 130 -3.73 3.05 -3.12
CA PHE A 130 -4.66 2.16 -3.83
C PHE A 130 -3.85 1.13 -4.59
N MET A 131 -4.29 -0.12 -4.58
CA MET A 131 -3.68 -1.18 -5.38
C MET A 131 -4.79 -1.97 -6.05
N LEU A 132 -4.82 -1.92 -7.38
CA LEU A 132 -5.74 -2.70 -8.20
C LEU A 132 -4.94 -3.79 -8.93
N GLY A 133 -5.35 -5.04 -8.83
CA GLY A 133 -4.59 -6.10 -9.46
C GLY A 133 -5.27 -7.45 -9.48
N TYR A 134 -4.61 -8.37 -10.16
CA TYR A 134 -4.94 -9.77 -10.21
C TYR A 134 -4.34 -10.49 -9.00
N ASN A 135 -5.11 -11.42 -8.43
CA ASN A 135 -4.73 -12.24 -7.29
C ASN A 135 -5.00 -13.72 -7.58
N LYS A 136 -3.97 -14.54 -7.46
CA LYS A 136 -4.10 -16.00 -7.48
C LYS A 136 -3.73 -16.52 -6.09
N PRO A 137 -4.70 -16.76 -5.20
CA PRO A 137 -4.46 -16.92 -3.76
C PRO A 137 -3.72 -18.20 -3.40
N THR A 138 -3.83 -19.27 -4.21
CA THR A 138 -3.16 -20.54 -3.92
C THR A 138 -2.66 -21.16 -5.21
N ILE A 139 -1.35 -21.28 -5.36
CA ILE A 139 -0.68 -21.98 -6.45
C ILE A 139 -0.01 -23.23 -5.92
N PHE A 140 0.70 -23.11 -4.78
CA PHE A 140 1.44 -24.21 -4.19
C PHE A 140 1.58 -24.03 -2.68
N LYS A 141 1.15 -25.01 -1.88
CA LYS A 141 1.33 -25.06 -0.40
C LYS A 141 1.06 -23.74 0.33
N GLY A 142 -0.09 -23.12 0.06
CA GLY A 142 -0.48 -21.84 0.67
C GLY A 142 0.13 -20.60 0.03
N PHE A 143 1.07 -20.74 -0.90
CA PHE A 143 1.62 -19.62 -1.65
C PHE A 143 0.72 -19.23 -2.82
N GLY A 144 0.56 -17.94 -3.02
CA GLY A 144 -0.14 -17.34 -4.15
C GLY A 144 0.68 -16.22 -4.77
N LEU A 145 0.14 -15.64 -5.87
CA LEU A 145 0.76 -14.55 -6.60
C LEU A 145 -0.20 -13.36 -6.72
N LYS A 146 0.37 -12.17 -6.71
CA LYS A 146 -0.31 -10.91 -7.00
C LYS A 146 0.46 -10.15 -8.06
N ALA A 147 -0.27 -9.50 -8.97
CA ALA A 147 0.29 -8.54 -9.92
C ALA A 147 -0.71 -7.43 -10.15
N GLY A 148 -0.26 -6.17 -10.24
CA GLY A 148 -1.18 -5.06 -10.40
C GLY A 148 -0.49 -3.71 -10.54
N LEU A 149 -1.31 -2.68 -10.32
CA LEU A 149 -0.91 -1.29 -10.33
C LEU A 149 -1.21 -0.67 -8.98
N SER A 150 -0.36 0.23 -8.53
CA SER A 150 -0.58 0.99 -7.30
C SER A 150 -0.42 2.50 -7.53
N LEU A 151 -1.18 3.26 -6.75
CA LEU A 151 -1.04 4.70 -6.62
C LEU A 151 -0.79 5.00 -5.13
N ILE A 152 0.40 5.51 -4.80
CA ILE A 152 0.83 5.81 -3.44
C ILE A 152 0.93 7.33 -3.31
N HIS A 153 0.27 7.88 -2.29
CA HIS A 153 0.19 9.31 -1.99
C HIS A 153 0.84 9.62 -0.65
N TYR A 154 1.67 10.67 -0.63
CA TYR A 154 2.25 11.25 0.58
C TYR A 154 1.99 12.76 0.62
N SER A 155 1.54 13.28 1.76
CA SER A 155 1.27 14.70 1.97
C SER A 155 1.38 15.04 3.46
N ASN A 156 1.87 16.21 3.79
CA ASN A 156 1.83 16.72 5.17
C ASN A 156 0.51 17.44 5.52
N SER A 157 -0.55 17.21 4.74
CA SER A 157 -1.91 17.70 5.02
C SER A 157 -1.99 19.22 5.23
N SER A 158 -1.13 19.98 4.57
CA SER A 158 -1.02 21.45 4.69
C SER A 158 -0.67 21.97 6.09
N VAL A 159 -0.14 21.12 6.97
CA VAL A 159 0.31 21.53 8.32
C VAL A 159 1.46 22.52 8.26
N LYS A 160 2.35 22.40 7.26
CA LYS A 160 3.49 23.28 7.04
C LYS A 160 3.80 23.36 5.54
N SER A 161 4.12 24.55 5.04
CA SER A 161 4.65 24.72 3.68
C SER A 161 6.13 24.31 3.61
N PRO A 162 6.58 23.78 2.46
CA PRO A 162 5.80 23.44 1.28
C PRO A 162 4.98 22.15 1.43
N ASN A 163 3.91 22.01 0.64
CA ASN A 163 3.05 20.82 0.64
C ASN A 163 2.48 20.58 -0.78
N SER A 164 3.34 20.36 -1.73
CA SER A 164 2.91 19.98 -3.08
C SER A 164 2.59 18.49 -3.21
N SER A 165 2.85 17.71 -2.15
CA SER A 165 2.67 16.25 -2.09
C SER A 165 3.49 15.46 -3.10
N ALA A 166 3.51 14.15 -2.98
CA ALA A 166 4.06 13.25 -3.98
C ALA A 166 3.13 12.08 -4.25
N ASN A 167 2.88 11.81 -5.52
CA ASN A 167 2.07 10.70 -5.98
C ASN A 167 2.94 9.76 -6.81
N THR A 168 3.05 8.51 -6.41
CA THR A 168 3.78 7.47 -7.15
C THR A 168 2.80 6.52 -7.80
N PHE A 169 2.86 6.39 -9.12
CA PHE A 169 2.16 5.35 -9.86
C PHE A 169 3.15 4.25 -10.21
N ALA A 170 2.83 3.00 -9.88
CA ALA A 170 3.77 1.89 -9.99
C ALA A 170 3.10 0.58 -10.42
N ALA A 171 3.85 -0.25 -11.14
CA ALA A 171 3.54 -1.66 -11.30
C ALA A 171 3.98 -2.43 -10.05
N THR A 172 3.19 -3.41 -9.65
CA THR A 172 3.45 -4.25 -8.47
C THR A 172 3.45 -5.71 -8.84
N LEU A 173 4.37 -6.46 -8.23
CA LEU A 173 4.42 -7.92 -8.29
C LEU A 173 4.69 -8.45 -6.90
N GLY A 174 3.92 -9.44 -6.47
CA GLY A 174 4.00 -9.93 -5.10
C GLY A 174 3.61 -11.39 -4.93
N VAL A 175 3.90 -11.86 -3.74
CA VAL A 175 3.53 -13.19 -3.26
C VAL A 175 2.58 -13.06 -2.08
N THR A 176 1.70 -14.04 -1.92
CA THR A 176 0.87 -14.22 -0.73
C THR A 176 1.21 -15.54 -0.06
N TYR A 177 1.07 -15.62 1.24
CA TYR A 177 1.18 -16.86 1.98
C TYR A 177 0.04 -16.98 2.97
N GLN A 178 -0.74 -18.07 2.84
CA GLN A 178 -1.84 -18.40 3.75
C GLN A 178 -1.26 -19.05 5.01
N ILE A 179 -1.39 -18.39 6.16
CA ILE A 179 -0.81 -18.87 7.43
C ILE A 179 -1.49 -20.15 7.89
N ASP A 180 -2.80 -20.29 7.64
CA ASP A 180 -3.61 -21.41 8.10
C ASP A 180 -3.82 -22.49 7.02
N ALA A 181 -2.94 -22.60 6.03
CA ALA A 181 -3.10 -23.51 4.90
C ALA A 181 -3.19 -24.99 5.30
N ASP A 182 -2.51 -25.38 6.38
CA ASP A 182 -2.47 -26.76 6.89
C ASP A 182 -3.69 -27.14 7.74
N THR A 183 -4.60 -26.21 8.02
CA THR A 183 -5.79 -26.43 8.86
C THR A 183 -7.11 -26.53 8.09
N GLN A 184 -7.07 -26.43 6.77
CA GLN A 184 -8.26 -26.61 5.92
C GLN A 184 -8.44 -28.10 5.61
N PRO A 185 -9.61 -28.72 5.89
CA PRO A 185 -9.89 -30.05 5.42
C PRO A 185 -9.93 -30.05 3.88
N SER A 186 -9.27 -31.02 3.29
CA SER A 186 -9.25 -31.32 1.85
C SER A 186 -10.66 -31.62 1.30
#